data_48ae8b0950a45cf903fe14ad6e498aa1
#
_entry.id   48ae8b0950a45cf903fe14ad6e498aa1
#
_cell.length_a   1.000
_cell.length_b   1.000
_cell.length_c   1.000
_cell.angle_alpha   90.00
_cell.angle_beta   90.00
_cell.angle_gamma   90.00
#
_symmetry.space_group_name_H-M   'P 1'
#
loop_
_entity.id
_entity.type
_entity.pdbx_description
1 polymer ?
#
loop_
_entity_poly.entity_id
_entity_poly.type
_entity_poly.pdbx_seq_one_letter_code
_entity_poly.pdbx_strand_id
1 'polypeptide(L)' 'MADFNDTQRLDFILARGRQVVLEGMGTNGRGTFFYELYVQEGIWPDAKYDRIHLEGPVDFQPSQEQNRQAIDLAMEAKP' A
#
# COMPACT_ATOMS: atom_id res chain seq x y z
N MET A 1 -0.75 6.68 -17.94
CA MET A 1 -1.15 6.06 -16.67
C MET A 1 -2.16 4.96 -16.93
N ALA A 2 -1.91 3.80 -16.39
CA ALA A 2 -2.84 2.68 -16.59
C ALA A 2 -4.08 2.85 -15.70
N ASP A 3 -5.25 2.58 -16.27
CA ASP A 3 -6.48 2.57 -15.53
C ASP A 3 -6.86 1.13 -15.20
N PHE A 4 -6.76 0.78 -13.93
CA PHE A 4 -7.13 -0.55 -13.47
C PHE A 4 -8.51 -0.49 -12.81
N ASN A 5 -9.29 -1.54 -12.99
CA ASN A 5 -10.55 -1.69 -12.27
C ASN A 5 -10.34 -2.58 -11.04
N ASP A 6 -11.35 -2.64 -10.19
CA ASP A 6 -11.23 -3.39 -8.93
C ASP A 6 -11.11 -4.89 -9.17
N THR A 7 -11.68 -5.42 -10.23
CA THR A 7 -11.51 -6.84 -10.57
C THR A 7 -10.04 -7.13 -10.87
N GLN A 8 -9.39 -6.28 -11.65
CA GLN A 8 -7.97 -6.44 -11.96
C GLN A 8 -7.11 -6.33 -10.70
N ARG A 9 -7.44 -5.37 -9.83
CA ARG A 9 -6.72 -5.20 -8.56
C ARG A 9 -6.86 -6.41 -7.66
N LEU A 10 -8.07 -6.95 -7.54
CA LEU A 10 -8.32 -8.14 -6.73
C LEU A 10 -7.58 -9.34 -7.29
N ASP A 11 -7.62 -9.54 -8.61
CA ASP A 11 -6.88 -10.63 -9.24
C ASP A 11 -5.39 -10.52 -8.97
N PHE A 12 -4.85 -9.31 -9.04
CA PHE A 12 -3.43 -9.07 -8.76
C PHE A 12 -3.08 -9.46 -7.32
N ILE A 13 -3.91 -9.07 -6.36
CA ILE A 13 -3.68 -9.38 -4.95
C ILE A 13 -3.74 -10.89 -4.70
N LEU A 14 -4.72 -11.57 -5.29
CA LEU A 14 -4.93 -12.99 -5.04
C LEU A 14 -3.92 -13.87 -5.75
N ALA A 15 -3.32 -13.40 -6.84
CA ALA A 15 -2.51 -14.25 -7.70
C ALA A 15 -1.28 -14.83 -7.01
N ARG A 16 -0.67 -14.10 -6.07
CA ARG A 16 0.57 -14.53 -5.43
C ARG A 16 0.56 -14.27 -3.93
N GLY A 17 -0.60 -14.25 -3.32
CA GLY A 17 -0.71 -13.99 -1.89
C GLY A 17 -0.22 -12.62 -1.50
N ARG A 18 -0.41 -11.63 -2.37
CA ARG A 18 -0.04 -10.26 -2.08
C ARG A 18 -0.99 -9.66 -1.06
N GLN A 19 -0.53 -8.65 -0.34
CA GLN A 19 -1.36 -7.96 0.63
C GLN A 19 -1.00 -6.48 0.68
N VAL A 20 -1.98 -5.65 1.03
CA VAL A 20 -1.77 -4.23 1.25
C VAL A 20 -1.39 -4.04 2.70
N VAL A 21 -0.27 -3.36 2.95
CA VAL A 21 0.28 -3.19 4.29
C VAL A 21 0.38 -1.71 4.61
N LEU A 22 -0.06 -1.34 5.80
CA LEU A 22 0.15 0.00 6.36
C LEU A 22 1.18 -0.12 7.47
N GLU A 23 2.32 0.53 7.27
CA GLU A 23 3.43 0.46 8.22
C GLU A 23 3.63 1.81 8.89
N GLY A 24 3.69 1.84 10.22
CA GLY A 24 3.99 3.05 10.96
C GLY A 24 5.48 3.33 10.93
N MET A 25 5.85 4.56 10.57
CA MET A 25 7.25 4.94 10.38
C MET A 25 7.78 5.86 11.47
N GLY A 26 6.91 6.49 12.25
CA GLY A 26 7.34 7.39 13.31
C GLY A 26 6.33 8.50 13.52
N THR A 27 6.73 9.49 14.32
CA THR A 27 5.85 10.59 14.69
C THR A 27 6.64 11.89 14.75
N ASN A 28 5.93 13.02 14.57
CA ASN A 28 6.54 14.33 14.76
C ASN A 28 6.48 14.81 16.21
N GLY A 29 5.97 13.98 17.13
CA GLY A 29 5.85 14.33 18.53
C GLY A 29 4.66 15.24 18.86
N ARG A 30 3.79 15.53 17.88
CA ARG A 30 2.65 16.45 18.05
C ARG A 30 1.33 15.78 17.69
N GLY A 31 1.28 14.46 17.77
CA GLY A 31 0.06 13.72 17.46
C GLY A 31 -0.08 13.34 16.00
N THR A 32 0.85 13.72 15.14
CA THR A 32 0.86 13.29 13.75
C THR A 32 1.85 12.16 13.59
N PHE A 33 1.37 11.07 13.01
CA PHE A 33 2.18 9.88 12.75
C PHE A 33 2.40 9.75 11.26
N PHE A 34 3.54 9.18 10.87
CA PHE A 34 3.90 8.96 9.48
C PHE A 34 3.74 7.49 9.17
N TYR A 35 3.22 7.20 7.97
CA TYR A 35 2.94 5.84 7.54
C TYR A 35 3.41 5.64 6.12
N GLU A 36 3.67 4.38 5.78
CA GLU A 36 3.88 3.96 4.41
C GLU A 36 2.86 2.90 4.07
N LEU A 37 2.24 3.05 2.90
CA LEU A 37 1.24 2.12 2.39
C LEU A 37 1.80 1.47 1.13
N TYR A 38 1.83 0.15 1.10
CA TYR A 38 2.45 -0.57 -0.01
C TYR A 38 1.86 -1.96 -0.13
N VAL A 39 2.14 -2.61 -1.26
CA VAL A 39 1.81 -4.02 -1.45
C VAL A 39 3.05 -4.85 -1.14
N GLN A 40 2.84 -5.93 -0.41
CA GLN A 40 3.88 -6.89 -0.11
C GLN A 40 3.50 -8.23 -0.71
N GLU A 41 4.47 -8.89 -1.36
CA GLU A 41 4.26 -10.22 -1.93
C GLU A 41 4.90 -11.25 -1.02
N GLY A 42 4.09 -12.18 -0.50
CA GLY A 42 4.59 -13.18 0.41
C GLY A 42 4.99 -12.60 1.77
N ILE A 43 5.96 -13.21 2.41
CA ILE A 43 6.39 -12.82 3.75
C ILE A 43 7.82 -12.27 3.79
N TRP A 44 8.49 -12.15 2.65
CA TRP A 44 9.89 -11.75 2.62
C TRP A 44 10.00 -10.22 2.53
N PRO A 45 10.89 -9.60 3.32
CA PRO A 45 10.99 -8.14 3.35
C PRO A 45 11.34 -7.49 2.01
N ASP A 46 12.05 -8.20 1.16
CA ASP A 46 12.46 -7.66 -0.14
C ASP A 46 11.39 -7.80 -1.22
N ALA A 47 10.25 -8.39 -0.89
CA ALA A 47 9.13 -8.53 -1.84
C ALA A 47 8.12 -7.40 -1.69
N LYS A 48 8.62 -6.18 -1.47
CA LYS A 48 7.79 -4.99 -1.30
C LYS A 48 7.80 -4.17 -2.59
N TYR A 49 6.64 -3.65 -2.92
CA TYR A 49 6.49 -2.73 -4.04
C TYR A 49 6.64 -1.29 -3.58
N ASP A 50 6.60 -0.36 -4.52
CA ASP A 50 6.69 1.07 -4.21
C ASP A 50 5.62 1.48 -3.21
N ARG A 51 5.94 2.48 -2.41
CA ARG A 51 5.11 2.87 -1.27
C ARG A 51 4.61 4.30 -1.41
N ILE A 52 3.47 4.54 -0.77
CA ILE A 52 2.86 5.86 -0.65
C ILE A 52 3.11 6.35 0.77
N HIS A 53 3.55 7.61 0.90
CA HIS A 53 3.77 8.22 2.21
C HIS A 53 2.51 8.94 2.64
N LEU A 54 2.02 8.62 3.85
CA LEU A 54 0.79 9.17 4.40
C LEU A 54 1.04 9.70 5.80
N GLU A 55 0.13 10.56 6.29
CA GLU A 55 0.19 11.11 7.63
C GLU A 55 -1.19 11.03 8.26
N GLY A 56 -1.24 10.83 9.56
CA GLY A 56 -2.50 10.79 10.26
C GLY A 56 -2.34 10.55 11.75
N PRO A 57 -3.46 10.40 12.46
CA PRO A 57 -3.44 10.09 13.90
C PRO A 57 -2.93 8.68 14.15
N VAL A 58 -2.79 8.33 15.44
CA VAL A 58 -2.27 7.02 15.83
C VAL A 58 -3.13 5.87 15.32
N ASP A 59 -4.43 6.10 15.14
CA ASP A 59 -5.36 5.09 14.65
C ASP A 59 -5.73 5.29 13.18
N PHE A 60 -4.86 5.97 12.43
CA PHE A 60 -5.10 6.27 11.02
C PHE A 60 -5.38 5.01 10.22
N GLN A 61 -6.38 5.11 9.36
CA GLN A 61 -6.70 4.05 8.39
C GLN A 61 -6.73 4.68 7.00
N PRO A 62 -6.07 4.08 6.03
CA PRO A 62 -6.10 4.62 4.68
C PRO A 62 -7.50 4.50 4.08
N SER A 63 -7.84 5.43 3.20
CA SER A 63 -9.09 5.37 2.46
C SER A 63 -9.03 4.25 1.42
N GLN A 64 -10.20 3.87 0.91
CA GLN A 64 -10.24 2.88 -0.18
C GLN A 64 -9.47 3.39 -1.40
N GLU A 65 -9.54 4.69 -1.68
CA GLU A 65 -8.80 5.29 -2.79
C GLU A 65 -7.30 5.17 -2.58
N GLN A 66 -6.82 5.40 -1.36
CA GLN A 66 -5.39 5.26 -1.06
C GLN A 66 -4.95 3.81 -1.20
N ASN A 67 -5.76 2.86 -0.75
CA ASN A 67 -5.46 1.45 -0.93
C ASN A 67 -5.39 1.08 -2.41
N ARG A 68 -6.30 1.61 -3.23
CA ARG A 68 -6.27 1.37 -4.68
C ARG A 68 -5.00 1.95 -5.30
N GLN A 69 -4.57 3.13 -4.85
CA GLN A 69 -3.34 3.75 -5.35
C GLN A 69 -2.12 2.88 -5.06
N ALA A 70 -2.05 2.28 -3.88
CA ALA A 70 -0.94 1.40 -3.52
C ALA A 70 -0.94 0.16 -4.42
N ILE A 71 -2.11 -0.41 -4.69
CA ILE A 71 -2.21 -1.56 -5.57
C ILE A 71 -1.83 -1.19 -7.00
N ASP A 72 -2.27 -0.03 -7.47
CA ASP A 72 -1.96 0.44 -8.82
C ASP A 72 -0.45 0.62 -9.00
N LEU A 73 0.22 1.19 -7.99
CA LEU A 73 1.68 1.32 -8.03
C LEU A 73 2.35 -0.04 -8.20
N ALA A 74 1.88 -1.02 -7.44
CA ALA A 74 2.45 -2.36 -7.52
C ALA A 74 2.20 -2.99 -8.89
N MET A 75 1.01 -2.80 -9.44
CA MET A 75 0.66 -3.36 -10.75
C MET A 75 1.48 -2.71 -11.86
N GLU A 76 1.72 -1.41 -11.76
CA GLU A 76 2.53 -0.68 -12.76
C GLU A 76 4.00 -1.05 -12.69
N ALA A 77 4.51 -1.38 -11.50
CA ALA A 77 5.91 -1.74 -11.31
C ALA A 77 6.22 -3.14 -11.82
N LYS A 78 5.21 -3.96 -12.03
CA LYS A 78 5.41 -5.33 -12.47
C LYS A 78 5.77 -5.36 -13.95
N PRO A 79 6.87 -6.02 -14.31
CA PRO A 79 7.24 -6.13 -15.72
C PRO A 79 6.27 -6.99 -16.51
#